data_21f5427e7b425aba26414b107c3831ef
#
_entry.id   21f5427e7b425aba26414b107c3831ef
#
_cell.length_a   1.000
_cell.length_b   1.000
_cell.length_c   1.000
_cell.angle_alpha   90.00
_cell.angle_beta   90.00
_cell.angle_gamma   90.00
#
_symmetry.space_group_name_H-M   'P 1'
#
loop_
_entity.id
_entity.type
_entity.pdbx_description
1 polymer ?
#
loop_
_entity_poly.entity_id
_entity_poly.type
_entity_poly.pdbx_seq_one_letter_code
_entity_poly.pdbx_strand_id
1 'polypeptide(L)'
;SKMRSNGVMDDDVKLSELAALTKNFSGAEIAGLVKSATSFAFNRHVKVGTMAGISDDVANMRVNREDFMCALEEVKPAFGVAEEELQQVVRNGIMHFAPHIDAILRDGRLRVEQVRTSERTSLVTALLHGPAGSGKTALAATIAMQSEFPFIKLIAPETMVGMNEHAKIAYLNKVFNDSYRSPLSIIVVDSIEKIIEWVPIGPRFSNPVLQALSVLLGKQPPKDRRLLVLATTSNKAMLNDMDLADAFLADIRVPDITSLRSVDHVLRETQLFATQEEHARCLELLTKAGLGTQGRIQIGIKKLLSEIEMARLDDDPADKLTAALNFM
;
A
#
# COMPACT_ATOMS: atom_id res chain seq x y z
N SER A 1 -19.58 -22.76 -17.86
CA SER A 1 -19.04 -23.47 -16.70
C SER A 1 -19.87 -24.72 -16.42
N LYS A 2 -19.25 -25.78 -15.92
CA LYS A 2 -19.89 -27.07 -15.61
C LYS A 2 -21.09 -26.93 -14.65
N MET A 3 -21.08 -25.99 -13.72
CA MET A 3 -22.20 -25.75 -12.80
C MET A 3 -23.47 -25.26 -13.54
N ARG A 4 -23.30 -24.39 -14.52
CA ARG A 4 -24.44 -23.86 -15.30
C ARG A 4 -25.04 -24.93 -16.20
N SER A 5 -24.19 -25.77 -16.81
CA SER A 5 -24.66 -26.92 -17.64
C SER A 5 -25.38 -27.99 -16.81
N ASN A 6 -25.03 -28.11 -15.52
CA ASN A 6 -25.64 -29.08 -14.59
C ASN A 6 -26.86 -28.51 -13.84
N GLY A 7 -27.28 -27.28 -14.11
CA GLY A 7 -28.45 -26.67 -13.48
C GLY A 7 -28.30 -26.32 -11.99
N VAL A 8 -27.05 -26.34 -11.45
CA VAL A 8 -26.76 -26.13 -10.02
C VAL A 8 -26.53 -24.65 -9.69
N MET A 9 -26.44 -23.78 -10.70
CA MET A 9 -26.19 -22.35 -10.54
C MET A 9 -27.48 -21.57 -10.79
N ASP A 10 -27.80 -20.63 -9.91
CA ASP A 10 -28.96 -19.76 -10.04
C ASP A 10 -28.76 -18.73 -11.18
N ASP A 11 -29.87 -18.19 -11.70
CA ASP A 11 -29.86 -17.23 -12.80
C ASP A 11 -29.37 -15.82 -12.37
N ASP A 12 -29.37 -15.52 -11.06
CA ASP A 12 -28.85 -14.29 -10.47
C ASP A 12 -27.31 -14.17 -10.54
N VAL A 13 -26.61 -15.29 -10.79
CA VAL A 13 -25.13 -15.34 -10.85
C VAL A 13 -24.61 -14.86 -12.20
N LYS A 14 -24.01 -13.68 -12.22
CA LYS A 14 -23.36 -13.10 -13.40
C LYS A 14 -21.90 -13.55 -13.47
N LEU A 15 -21.56 -14.39 -14.45
CA LEU A 15 -20.18 -14.86 -14.64
C LEU A 15 -19.18 -13.72 -14.94
N SER A 16 -19.61 -12.64 -15.58
CA SER A 16 -18.78 -11.46 -15.82
C SER A 16 -18.38 -10.74 -14.52
N GLU A 17 -19.30 -10.66 -13.55
CA GLU A 17 -19.03 -10.12 -12.22
C GLU A 17 -18.03 -10.99 -11.46
N LEU A 18 -18.27 -12.30 -11.41
CA LEU A 18 -17.35 -13.23 -10.78
C LEU A 18 -15.95 -13.20 -11.44
N ALA A 19 -15.89 -13.12 -12.77
CA ALA A 19 -14.62 -13.02 -13.49
C ALA A 19 -13.87 -11.73 -13.13
N ALA A 20 -14.57 -10.61 -12.92
CA ALA A 20 -13.96 -9.36 -12.47
C ALA A 20 -13.40 -9.48 -11.04
N LEU A 21 -14.12 -10.15 -10.13
CA LEU A 21 -13.73 -10.35 -8.74
C LEU A 21 -12.64 -11.43 -8.55
N THR A 22 -12.44 -12.32 -9.52
CA THR A 22 -11.47 -13.42 -9.47
C THR A 22 -10.30 -13.24 -10.42
N LYS A 23 -9.94 -12.02 -10.80
CA LYS A 23 -8.87 -11.71 -11.77
C LYS A 23 -7.53 -12.38 -11.47
N ASN A 24 -7.21 -12.58 -10.18
CA ASN A 24 -5.93 -13.12 -9.72
C ASN A 24 -6.02 -14.55 -9.20
N PHE A 25 -7.17 -15.22 -9.37
CA PHE A 25 -7.36 -16.58 -8.91
C PHE A 25 -6.74 -17.59 -9.87
N SER A 26 -5.97 -18.53 -9.32
CA SER A 26 -5.55 -19.72 -10.05
C SER A 26 -6.72 -20.67 -10.28
N GLY A 27 -6.57 -21.64 -11.19
CA GLY A 27 -7.59 -22.64 -11.42
C GLY A 27 -7.97 -23.43 -10.15
N ALA A 28 -7.00 -23.68 -9.26
CA ALA A 28 -7.23 -24.35 -7.98
C ALA A 28 -8.06 -23.48 -7.03
N GLU A 29 -7.80 -22.18 -6.98
CA GLU A 29 -8.55 -21.22 -6.15
C GLU A 29 -9.96 -21.01 -6.68
N ILE A 30 -10.16 -20.96 -8.00
CA ILE A 30 -11.51 -20.94 -8.60
C ILE A 30 -12.26 -22.22 -8.24
N ALA A 31 -11.61 -23.38 -8.26
CA ALA A 31 -12.23 -24.63 -7.83
C ALA A 31 -12.57 -24.61 -6.32
N GLY A 32 -11.68 -24.05 -5.50
CA GLY A 32 -11.91 -23.81 -4.08
C GLY A 32 -13.10 -22.88 -3.83
N LEU A 33 -13.18 -21.77 -4.57
CA LEU A 33 -14.29 -20.83 -4.51
C LEU A 33 -15.63 -21.49 -4.84
N VAL A 34 -15.67 -22.28 -5.90
CA VAL A 34 -16.87 -23.04 -6.28
C VAL A 34 -17.27 -24.03 -5.19
N LYS A 35 -16.29 -24.71 -4.58
CA LYS A 35 -16.55 -25.64 -3.48
C LYS A 35 -17.08 -24.94 -2.23
N SER A 36 -16.46 -23.82 -1.85
CA SER A 36 -16.93 -23.01 -0.72
C SER A 36 -18.34 -22.45 -0.97
N ALA A 37 -18.63 -21.88 -2.14
CA ALA A 37 -19.97 -21.39 -2.49
C ALA A 37 -21.02 -22.51 -2.44
N THR A 38 -20.66 -23.72 -2.87
CA THR A 38 -21.55 -24.90 -2.78
C THR A 38 -21.81 -25.27 -1.33
N SER A 39 -20.79 -25.17 -0.46
CA SER A 39 -20.93 -25.41 0.98
C SER A 39 -21.87 -24.40 1.65
N PHE A 40 -21.77 -23.10 1.28
CA PHE A 40 -22.69 -22.07 1.77
C PHE A 40 -24.14 -22.35 1.34
N ALA A 41 -24.36 -22.70 0.06
CA ALA A 41 -25.67 -23.08 -0.43
C ALA A 41 -26.25 -24.28 0.32
N PHE A 42 -25.41 -25.30 0.60
CA PHE A 42 -25.80 -26.45 1.40
C PHE A 42 -26.18 -26.07 2.84
N ASN A 43 -25.35 -25.29 3.50
CA ASN A 43 -25.59 -24.85 4.89
C ASN A 43 -26.89 -24.03 5.02
N ARG A 44 -27.28 -23.28 4.00
CA ARG A 44 -28.53 -22.52 3.97
C ARG A 44 -29.78 -23.45 3.97
N HIS A 45 -29.64 -24.67 3.46
CA HIS A 45 -30.73 -25.67 3.40
C HIS A 45 -30.71 -26.66 4.58
N VAL A 46 -29.67 -26.60 5.45
CA VAL A 46 -29.62 -27.41 6.67
C VAL A 46 -30.44 -26.74 7.78
N LYS A 47 -31.50 -27.37 8.23
CA LYS A 47 -32.28 -26.89 9.38
C LYS A 47 -31.48 -27.12 10.67
N VAL A 48 -31.16 -26.05 11.39
CA VAL A 48 -30.56 -26.09 12.72
C VAL A 48 -31.68 -26.36 13.73
N GLY A 49 -31.72 -27.57 14.28
CA GLY A 49 -32.61 -27.92 15.40
C GLY A 49 -33.26 -29.30 15.22
N THR A 50 -32.91 -30.23 16.13
CA THR A 50 -33.39 -31.60 16.25
C THR A 50 -33.11 -32.56 15.09
N MET A 51 -32.08 -33.40 15.29
CA MET A 51 -31.57 -34.43 14.35
C MET A 51 -31.49 -33.96 12.92
N ALA A 52 -30.28 -33.84 12.37
CA ALA A 52 -29.96 -33.35 11.03
C ALA A 52 -30.94 -33.89 9.98
N GLY A 53 -32.05 -33.22 9.81
CA GLY A 53 -33.03 -33.46 8.75
C GLY A 53 -32.58 -32.68 7.51
N ILE A 54 -32.09 -33.37 6.51
CA ILE A 54 -31.93 -32.81 5.17
C ILE A 54 -33.34 -32.51 4.67
N SER A 55 -33.63 -31.24 4.32
CA SER A 55 -34.92 -30.91 3.74
C SER A 55 -35.05 -31.62 2.39
N ASP A 56 -36.24 -32.09 2.03
CA ASP A 56 -36.54 -32.74 0.74
C ASP A 56 -36.20 -31.86 -0.48
N ASP A 57 -35.80 -30.61 -0.27
CA ASP A 57 -35.50 -29.59 -1.26
C ASP A 57 -33.99 -29.53 -1.67
N VAL A 58 -33.14 -30.42 -1.12
CA VAL A 58 -31.73 -30.49 -1.52
C VAL A 58 -31.52 -30.89 -2.99
N ALA A 59 -32.49 -31.62 -3.54
CA ALA A 59 -32.47 -31.98 -4.97
C ALA A 59 -32.61 -30.76 -5.90
N ASN A 60 -33.18 -29.64 -5.40
CA ASN A 60 -33.37 -28.40 -6.11
C ASN A 60 -32.42 -27.27 -5.68
N MET A 61 -31.42 -27.61 -4.87
CA MET A 61 -30.44 -26.65 -4.36
C MET A 61 -29.69 -25.96 -5.52
N ARG A 62 -29.75 -24.63 -5.54
CA ARG A 62 -28.97 -23.80 -6.45
C ARG A 62 -28.06 -22.87 -5.68
N VAL A 63 -26.84 -22.71 -6.20
CA VAL A 63 -25.86 -21.75 -5.68
C VAL A 63 -26.18 -20.39 -6.24
N ASN A 64 -26.51 -19.44 -5.39
CA ASN A 64 -26.87 -18.08 -5.75
C ASN A 64 -25.67 -17.12 -5.68
N ARG A 65 -25.89 -15.85 -6.04
CA ARG A 65 -24.87 -14.80 -6.01
C ARG A 65 -24.29 -14.59 -4.59
N GLU A 66 -25.14 -14.61 -3.58
CA GLU A 66 -24.74 -14.38 -2.18
C GLU A 66 -23.80 -15.46 -1.66
N ASP A 67 -24.04 -16.73 -2.01
CA ASP A 67 -23.15 -17.85 -1.67
C ASP A 67 -21.74 -17.63 -2.27
N PHE A 68 -21.64 -17.09 -3.49
CA PHE A 68 -20.36 -16.73 -4.09
C PHE A 68 -19.71 -15.54 -3.41
N MET A 69 -20.46 -14.54 -2.98
CA MET A 69 -19.91 -13.40 -2.23
C MET A 69 -19.34 -13.84 -0.88
N CYS A 70 -20.04 -14.67 -0.12
CA CYS A 70 -19.53 -15.27 1.12
C CYS A 70 -18.27 -16.12 0.87
N ALA A 71 -18.27 -16.91 -0.21
CA ALA A 71 -17.12 -17.72 -0.57
C ALA A 71 -15.88 -16.88 -0.96
N LEU A 72 -16.07 -15.70 -1.55
CA LEU A 72 -14.99 -14.74 -1.87
C LEU A 72 -14.36 -14.14 -0.61
N GLU A 73 -15.08 -14.06 0.50
CA GLU A 73 -14.53 -13.63 1.78
C GLU A 73 -13.58 -14.67 2.38
N GLU A 74 -13.86 -15.96 2.16
CA GLU A 74 -13.02 -17.06 2.67
C GLU A 74 -11.83 -17.39 1.75
N VAL A 75 -12.07 -17.42 0.44
CA VAL A 75 -11.06 -17.83 -0.54
C VAL A 75 -10.32 -16.61 -1.06
N LYS A 76 -9.15 -16.34 -0.50
CA LYS A 76 -8.28 -15.26 -0.95
C LYS A 76 -7.27 -15.77 -1.98
N PRO A 77 -6.96 -15.01 -3.04
CA PRO A 77 -5.94 -15.40 -4.00
C PRO A 77 -4.56 -15.39 -3.34
N ALA A 78 -3.79 -16.46 -3.52
CA ALA A 78 -2.40 -16.51 -3.08
C ALA A 78 -1.47 -15.65 -3.95
N PHE A 79 -1.95 -15.30 -5.14
CA PHE A 79 -1.22 -14.54 -6.14
C PHE A 79 -2.01 -13.30 -6.55
N GLY A 80 -1.35 -12.15 -6.66
CA GLY A 80 -1.97 -10.93 -7.15
C GLY A 80 -1.77 -9.73 -6.26
N VAL A 81 -2.84 -8.96 -6.07
CA VAL A 81 -2.79 -7.70 -5.32
C VAL A 81 -3.12 -7.95 -3.86
N ALA A 82 -2.19 -7.59 -2.97
CA ALA A 82 -2.44 -7.57 -1.53
C ALA A 82 -3.13 -6.26 -1.14
N GLU A 83 -4.39 -6.09 -1.56
CA GLU A 83 -5.14 -4.84 -1.36
C GLU A 83 -5.26 -4.46 0.12
N GLU A 84 -5.49 -5.42 1.00
CA GLU A 84 -5.61 -5.17 2.44
C GLU A 84 -4.32 -4.58 3.03
N GLU A 85 -3.14 -5.11 2.64
CA GLU A 85 -1.83 -4.61 3.09
C GLU A 85 -1.60 -3.17 2.59
N LEU A 86 -1.94 -2.89 1.33
CA LEU A 86 -1.80 -1.56 0.73
C LEU A 86 -2.80 -0.55 1.31
N GLN A 87 -4.06 -0.96 1.51
CA GLN A 87 -5.09 -0.11 2.10
C GLN A 87 -4.76 0.28 3.54
N GLN A 88 -4.15 -0.62 4.34
CA GLN A 88 -3.67 -0.29 5.68
C GLN A 88 -2.63 0.83 5.67
N VAL A 89 -1.74 0.84 4.68
CA VAL A 89 -0.71 1.89 4.52
C VAL A 89 -1.31 3.23 4.12
N VAL A 90 -2.38 3.22 3.32
CA VAL A 90 -3.06 4.42 2.80
C VAL A 90 -4.35 4.73 3.58
N ARG A 91 -4.56 4.13 4.75
CA ARG A 91 -5.79 4.21 5.54
C ARG A 91 -6.37 5.62 5.72
N ASN A 92 -5.51 6.61 5.87
CA ASN A 92 -5.90 8.01 6.08
C ASN A 92 -5.93 8.83 4.78
N GLY A 93 -5.80 8.18 3.62
CA GLY A 93 -5.69 8.87 2.33
C GLY A 93 -4.37 9.62 2.15
N ILE A 94 -4.28 10.36 1.06
CA ILE A 94 -3.17 11.28 0.78
C ILE A 94 -3.69 12.71 0.93
N MET A 95 -3.04 13.47 1.80
CA MET A 95 -3.31 14.90 1.94
C MET A 95 -2.54 15.71 0.92
N HIS A 96 -3.25 16.55 0.17
CA HIS A 96 -2.68 17.38 -0.90
C HIS A 96 -2.24 18.77 -0.38
N PHE A 97 -1.50 18.78 0.74
CA PHE A 97 -1.11 20.00 1.46
C PHE A 97 -0.14 20.91 0.71
N ALA A 98 0.45 20.44 -0.38
CA ALA A 98 1.38 21.24 -1.17
C ALA A 98 1.48 20.72 -2.62
N PRO A 99 1.81 21.59 -3.61
CA PRO A 99 1.87 21.24 -5.02
C PRO A 99 2.85 20.10 -5.37
N HIS A 100 3.88 19.89 -4.54
CA HIS A 100 4.85 18.81 -4.76
C HIS A 100 4.23 17.42 -4.56
N ILE A 101 3.17 17.27 -3.74
CA ILE A 101 2.46 15.99 -3.58
C ILE A 101 1.81 15.59 -4.91
N ASP A 102 1.11 16.53 -5.56
CA ASP A 102 0.51 16.28 -6.87
C ASP A 102 1.56 16.00 -7.95
N ALA A 103 2.71 16.70 -7.89
CA ALA A 103 3.82 16.46 -8.80
C ALA A 103 4.40 15.05 -8.63
N ILE A 104 4.58 14.57 -7.39
CA ILE A 104 5.05 13.21 -7.09
C ILE A 104 4.06 12.16 -7.60
N LEU A 105 2.76 12.34 -7.35
CA LEU A 105 1.73 11.42 -7.83
C LEU A 105 1.65 11.41 -9.37
N ARG A 106 1.86 12.56 -10.00
CA ARG A 106 1.92 12.67 -11.46
C ARG A 106 3.14 11.96 -12.03
N ASP A 107 4.33 12.16 -11.45
CA ASP A 107 5.54 11.44 -11.88
C ASP A 107 5.38 9.93 -11.69
N GLY A 108 4.82 9.50 -10.57
CA GLY A 108 4.48 8.10 -10.33
C GLY A 108 3.56 7.51 -11.40
N ARG A 109 2.50 8.23 -11.78
CA ARG A 109 1.60 7.81 -12.88
C ARG A 109 2.33 7.71 -14.22
N LEU A 110 3.22 8.65 -14.52
CA LEU A 110 4.04 8.59 -15.75
C LEU A 110 4.96 7.36 -15.76
N ARG A 111 5.52 6.96 -14.60
CA ARG A 111 6.31 5.72 -14.48
C ARG A 111 5.46 4.47 -14.70
N VAL A 112 4.26 4.44 -14.14
CA VAL A 112 3.29 3.35 -14.39
C VAL A 112 2.99 3.26 -15.89
N GLU A 113 2.71 4.38 -16.55
CA GLU A 113 2.42 4.42 -17.97
C GLU A 113 3.66 4.06 -18.82
N GLN A 114 4.85 4.47 -18.40
CA GLN A 114 6.10 4.07 -19.03
C GLN A 114 6.23 2.53 -19.05
N VAL A 115 5.97 1.87 -17.91
CA VAL A 115 6.03 0.40 -17.84
C VAL A 115 4.93 -0.24 -18.70
N ARG A 116 3.73 0.37 -18.73
CA ARG A 116 2.59 -0.16 -19.49
C ARG A 116 2.82 -0.12 -21.00
N THR A 117 3.42 0.95 -21.51
CA THR A 117 3.47 1.24 -22.96
C THR A 117 4.84 1.02 -23.59
N SER A 118 5.93 1.12 -22.82
CA SER A 118 7.29 1.05 -23.39
C SER A 118 7.62 -0.35 -23.92
N GLU A 119 8.03 -0.44 -25.16
CA GLU A 119 8.54 -1.69 -25.76
C GLU A 119 10.02 -1.96 -25.41
N ARG A 120 10.76 -0.90 -25.03
CA ARG A 120 12.22 -0.99 -24.79
C ARG A 120 12.56 -1.18 -23.32
N THR A 121 11.68 -0.77 -22.40
CA THR A 121 11.96 -0.76 -20.96
C THR A 121 11.06 -1.77 -20.27
N SER A 122 11.60 -2.91 -19.90
CA SER A 122 10.87 -3.96 -19.17
C SER A 122 10.93 -3.79 -17.65
N LEU A 123 11.94 -3.06 -17.16
CA LEU A 123 12.15 -2.76 -15.73
C LEU A 123 12.27 -1.26 -15.53
N VAL A 124 11.46 -0.71 -14.63
CA VAL A 124 11.60 0.67 -14.13
C VAL A 124 11.73 0.61 -12.61
N THR A 125 12.74 1.27 -12.09
CA THR A 125 13.01 1.37 -10.66
C THR A 125 12.97 2.82 -10.22
N ALA A 126 12.20 3.15 -9.19
CA ALA A 126 12.10 4.50 -8.65
C ALA A 126 12.27 4.50 -7.13
N LEU A 127 13.08 5.43 -6.63
CA LEU A 127 13.35 5.62 -5.22
C LEU A 127 12.62 6.85 -4.69
N LEU A 128 11.71 6.68 -3.77
CA LEU A 128 11.11 7.76 -2.98
C LEU A 128 11.94 7.96 -1.72
N HIS A 129 12.60 9.10 -1.61
CA HIS A 129 13.46 9.39 -0.46
C HIS A 129 13.06 10.69 0.25
N GLY A 130 13.35 10.77 1.54
CA GLY A 130 13.07 11.94 2.35
C GLY A 130 12.99 11.61 3.84
N PRO A 131 12.77 12.59 4.71
CA PRO A 131 12.74 12.39 6.15
C PRO A 131 11.72 11.34 6.61
N ALA A 132 11.92 10.78 7.79
CA ALA A 132 10.97 9.85 8.40
C ALA A 132 9.61 10.54 8.63
N GLY A 133 8.52 9.86 8.31
CA GLY A 133 7.17 10.42 8.50
C GLY A 133 6.68 11.37 7.41
N SER A 134 7.44 11.59 6.32
CA SER A 134 7.04 12.46 5.19
C SER A 134 5.96 11.87 4.26
N GLY A 135 5.53 10.62 4.48
CA GLY A 135 4.45 10.01 3.69
C GLY A 135 4.91 9.15 2.51
N LYS A 136 6.21 8.83 2.38
CA LYS A 136 6.78 8.06 1.26
C LYS A 136 6.05 6.76 0.95
N THR A 137 5.85 5.94 1.98
CA THR A 137 5.20 4.62 1.85
C THR A 137 3.76 4.75 1.37
N ALA A 138 3.00 5.73 1.90
CA ALA A 138 1.63 6.00 1.48
C ALA A 138 1.57 6.47 0.02
N LEU A 139 2.49 7.34 -0.42
CA LEU A 139 2.59 7.79 -1.81
C LEU A 139 2.93 6.62 -2.75
N ALA A 140 3.93 5.80 -2.40
CA ALA A 140 4.30 4.63 -3.20
C ALA A 140 3.14 3.62 -3.31
N ALA A 141 2.45 3.33 -2.20
CA ALA A 141 1.29 2.45 -2.18
C ALA A 141 0.12 3.02 -3.02
N THR A 142 -0.14 4.33 -2.94
CA THR A 142 -1.17 5.00 -3.74
C THR A 142 -0.87 4.91 -5.24
N ILE A 143 0.38 5.17 -5.66
CA ILE A 143 0.81 5.03 -7.05
C ILE A 143 0.60 3.58 -7.52
N ALA A 144 0.97 2.61 -6.68
CA ALA A 144 0.80 1.20 -6.99
C ALA A 144 -0.68 0.82 -7.14
N MET A 145 -1.55 1.22 -6.22
CA MET A 145 -2.98 0.92 -6.29
C MET A 145 -3.65 1.57 -7.50
N GLN A 146 -3.32 2.83 -7.81
CA GLN A 146 -3.86 3.54 -8.96
C GLN A 146 -3.42 2.97 -10.32
N SER A 147 -2.38 2.13 -10.35
CA SER A 147 -1.93 1.48 -11.57
C SER A 147 -2.88 0.43 -12.11
N GLU A 148 -3.71 -0.16 -11.25
CA GLU A 148 -4.58 -1.31 -11.58
C GLU A 148 -3.82 -2.50 -12.20
N PHE A 149 -2.53 -2.66 -11.90
CA PHE A 149 -1.76 -3.79 -12.39
C PHE A 149 -2.21 -5.11 -11.74
N PRO A 150 -2.19 -6.22 -12.49
CA PRO A 150 -2.68 -7.51 -11.99
C PRO A 150 -1.84 -8.12 -10.87
N PHE A 151 -0.61 -7.65 -10.68
CA PHE A 151 0.24 -8.04 -9.56
C PHE A 151 0.80 -6.80 -8.87
N ILE A 152 0.48 -6.64 -7.59
CA ILE A 152 1.03 -5.58 -6.73
C ILE A 152 1.40 -6.23 -5.40
N LYS A 153 2.66 -6.12 -4.98
CA LYS A 153 3.12 -6.65 -3.70
C LYS A 153 3.90 -5.60 -2.93
N LEU A 154 3.58 -5.49 -1.64
CA LEU A 154 4.33 -4.69 -0.68
C LEU A 154 5.34 -5.59 0.03
N ILE A 155 6.60 -5.19 0.01
CA ILE A 155 7.68 -5.75 0.82
C ILE A 155 7.94 -4.75 1.94
N ALA A 156 7.41 -5.04 3.12
CA ALA A 156 7.54 -4.19 4.30
C ALA A 156 8.43 -4.86 5.37
N PRO A 157 9.20 -4.10 6.15
CA PRO A 157 10.03 -4.66 7.22
C PRO A 157 9.23 -5.48 8.23
N GLU A 158 7.97 -5.11 8.48
CA GLU A 158 7.08 -5.77 9.42
C GLU A 158 6.81 -7.24 9.04
N THR A 159 6.73 -7.54 7.75
CA THR A 159 6.54 -8.92 7.25
C THR A 159 7.78 -9.80 7.42
N MET A 160 8.93 -9.17 7.70
CA MET A 160 10.23 -9.85 7.85
C MET A 160 10.67 -10.00 9.31
N VAL A 161 9.84 -9.56 10.27
CA VAL A 161 10.14 -9.70 11.68
C VAL A 161 10.30 -11.18 12.05
N GLY A 162 11.42 -11.53 12.70
CA GLY A 162 11.74 -12.91 13.06
C GLY A 162 12.35 -13.77 11.95
N MET A 163 12.47 -13.25 10.74
CA MET A 163 13.17 -13.94 9.65
C MET A 163 14.69 -13.77 9.80
N ASN A 164 15.43 -14.86 9.66
CA ASN A 164 16.88 -14.79 9.48
C ASN A 164 17.24 -14.36 8.04
N GLU A 165 18.52 -14.07 7.78
CA GLU A 165 18.99 -13.59 6.46
C GLU A 165 18.58 -14.50 5.31
N HIS A 166 18.70 -15.81 5.46
CA HIS A 166 18.32 -16.78 4.43
C HIS A 166 16.81 -16.74 4.13
N ALA A 167 15.98 -16.65 5.17
CA ALA A 167 14.54 -16.53 5.02
C ALA A 167 14.13 -15.21 4.35
N LYS A 168 14.80 -14.10 4.68
CA LYS A 168 14.59 -12.81 4.00
C LYS A 168 14.94 -12.88 2.53
N ILE A 169 16.10 -13.44 2.19
CA ILE A 169 16.52 -13.61 0.79
C ILE A 169 15.55 -14.52 0.04
N ALA A 170 15.13 -15.64 0.64
CA ALA A 170 14.15 -16.53 0.05
C ALA A 170 12.80 -15.83 -0.21
N TYR A 171 12.34 -15.02 0.75
CA TYR A 171 11.12 -14.22 0.61
C TYR A 171 11.23 -13.19 -0.52
N LEU A 172 12.33 -12.41 -0.58
CA LEU A 172 12.59 -11.44 -1.65
C LEU A 172 12.59 -12.14 -3.02
N ASN A 173 13.36 -13.23 -3.16
CA ASN A 173 13.41 -14.01 -4.40
C ASN A 173 12.02 -14.53 -4.80
N LYS A 174 11.23 -15.00 -3.84
CA LYS A 174 9.86 -15.47 -4.10
C LYS A 174 9.00 -14.35 -4.67
N VAL A 175 8.98 -13.17 -4.03
CA VAL A 175 8.15 -12.03 -4.47
C VAL A 175 8.53 -11.59 -5.89
N PHE A 176 9.83 -11.46 -6.19
CA PHE A 176 10.29 -11.09 -7.52
C PHE A 176 9.97 -12.18 -8.57
N ASN A 177 10.14 -13.45 -8.24
CA ASN A 177 9.78 -14.55 -9.15
C ASN A 177 8.26 -14.62 -9.38
N ASP A 178 7.45 -14.36 -8.37
CA ASP A 178 6.00 -14.30 -8.51
C ASP A 178 5.59 -13.13 -9.41
N SER A 179 6.25 -11.97 -9.31
CA SER A 179 5.99 -10.83 -10.19
C SER A 179 6.19 -11.16 -11.67
N TYR A 180 7.14 -12.03 -11.99
CA TYR A 180 7.41 -12.43 -13.38
C TYR A 180 6.35 -13.35 -13.99
N ARG A 181 5.39 -13.85 -13.20
CA ARG A 181 4.25 -14.62 -13.72
C ARG A 181 3.17 -13.72 -14.33
N SER A 182 3.10 -12.47 -13.88
CA SER A 182 2.16 -11.48 -14.39
C SER A 182 2.75 -10.69 -15.57
N PRO A 183 1.94 -10.27 -16.55
CA PRO A 183 2.42 -9.42 -17.65
C PRO A 183 2.85 -8.03 -17.16
N LEU A 184 2.16 -7.47 -16.17
CA LEU A 184 2.43 -6.18 -15.56
C LEU A 184 2.44 -6.33 -14.05
N SER A 185 3.50 -5.85 -13.41
CA SER A 185 3.71 -6.03 -11.98
C SER A 185 4.27 -4.78 -11.33
N ILE A 186 3.89 -4.55 -10.07
CA ILE A 186 4.51 -3.54 -9.20
C ILE A 186 4.97 -4.22 -7.91
N ILE A 187 6.18 -3.91 -7.51
CA ILE A 187 6.70 -4.25 -6.18
C ILE A 187 7.01 -2.93 -5.46
N VAL A 188 6.39 -2.73 -4.31
CA VAL A 188 6.72 -1.64 -3.39
C VAL A 188 7.67 -2.19 -2.34
N VAL A 189 8.88 -1.64 -2.24
CA VAL A 189 9.91 -2.02 -1.26
C VAL A 189 9.99 -0.91 -0.22
N ASP A 190 9.37 -1.10 0.94
CA ASP A 190 9.31 -0.07 1.96
C ASP A 190 10.52 -0.09 2.90
N SER A 191 11.04 1.10 3.21
CA SER A 191 12.11 1.29 4.20
C SER A 191 13.30 0.35 4.00
N ILE A 192 13.99 0.48 2.86
CA ILE A 192 15.12 -0.40 2.48
C ILE A 192 16.13 -0.51 3.61
N GLU A 193 16.44 0.58 4.29
CA GLU A 193 17.36 0.63 5.43
C GLU A 193 17.01 -0.37 6.54
N LYS A 194 15.71 -0.59 6.78
CA LYS A 194 15.25 -1.58 7.77
C LYS A 194 15.33 -3.02 7.25
N ILE A 195 15.05 -3.22 5.96
CA ILE A 195 15.13 -4.54 5.33
C ILE A 195 16.55 -5.09 5.40
N ILE A 196 17.56 -4.25 5.11
CA ILE A 196 18.97 -4.61 5.18
C ILE A 196 19.56 -4.54 6.61
N GLU A 197 18.74 -4.24 7.62
CA GLU A 197 19.13 -4.14 9.03
C GLU A 197 20.22 -3.09 9.29
N TRP A 198 20.17 -1.97 8.60
CA TRP A 198 21.15 -0.93 8.77
C TRP A 198 21.05 -0.23 10.13
N VAL A 199 22.18 -0.08 10.81
CA VAL A 199 22.29 0.57 12.12
C VAL A 199 23.40 1.62 12.05
N PRO A 200 23.14 2.88 12.47
CA PRO A 200 24.12 3.97 12.38
C PRO A 200 25.29 3.85 13.35
N ILE A 201 25.11 3.16 14.48
CA ILE A 201 26.13 2.99 15.50
C ILE A 201 27.04 1.81 15.14
N GLY A 202 28.28 2.11 14.72
CA GLY A 202 29.20 1.13 14.16
C GLY A 202 28.59 0.50 12.92
N PRO A 203 28.59 1.20 11.78
CA PRO A 203 27.74 0.87 10.63
C PRO A 203 27.66 -0.62 10.37
N ARG A 204 26.52 -1.22 10.67
CA ARG A 204 26.26 -2.65 10.48
C ARG A 204 25.02 -2.80 9.61
N PHE A 205 25.06 -3.78 8.77
CA PHE A 205 23.96 -4.17 7.87
C PHE A 205 24.14 -5.64 7.47
N SER A 206 23.07 -6.23 6.97
CA SER A 206 23.14 -7.58 6.39
C SER A 206 23.66 -7.50 4.95
N ASN A 207 24.93 -7.80 4.76
CA ASN A 207 25.54 -7.85 3.43
C ASN A 207 24.85 -8.87 2.51
N PRO A 208 24.48 -10.10 2.96
CA PRO A 208 23.76 -11.04 2.09
C PRO A 208 22.42 -10.50 1.59
N VAL A 209 21.65 -9.82 2.43
CA VAL A 209 20.36 -9.21 2.03
C VAL A 209 20.58 -8.02 1.09
N LEU A 210 21.60 -7.19 1.35
CA LEU A 210 21.97 -6.07 0.46
C LEU A 210 22.33 -6.58 -0.94
N GLN A 211 23.20 -7.59 -1.04
CA GLN A 211 23.60 -8.18 -2.33
C GLN A 211 22.39 -8.80 -3.06
N ALA A 212 21.52 -9.49 -2.36
CA ALA A 212 20.32 -10.05 -2.95
C ALA A 212 19.40 -8.95 -3.52
N LEU A 213 19.17 -7.87 -2.77
CA LEU A 213 18.39 -6.72 -3.22
C LEU A 213 19.04 -6.04 -4.44
N SER A 214 20.33 -5.77 -4.41
CA SER A 214 21.06 -5.16 -5.51
C SER A 214 20.89 -5.97 -6.81
N VAL A 215 21.04 -7.29 -6.74
CA VAL A 215 20.85 -8.18 -7.90
C VAL A 215 19.41 -8.17 -8.37
N LEU A 216 18.43 -8.25 -7.46
CA LEU A 216 17.01 -8.29 -7.82
C LEU A 216 16.52 -6.98 -8.44
N LEU A 217 16.99 -5.83 -7.96
CA LEU A 217 16.67 -4.51 -8.50
C LEU A 217 17.24 -4.28 -9.90
N GLY A 218 18.39 -4.92 -10.23
CA GLY A 218 19.00 -4.84 -11.55
C GLY A 218 18.53 -5.91 -12.54
N LYS A 219 17.83 -6.95 -12.05
CA LYS A 219 17.46 -8.11 -12.85
C LYS A 219 16.30 -7.79 -13.80
N GLN A 220 16.54 -7.88 -15.09
CA GLN A 220 15.51 -7.69 -16.10
C GLN A 220 14.44 -8.80 -16.04
N PRO A 221 13.16 -8.45 -16.10
CA PRO A 221 12.07 -9.42 -16.23
C PRO A 221 12.21 -10.27 -17.49
N PRO A 222 11.63 -11.48 -17.52
CA PRO A 222 11.56 -12.29 -18.73
C PRO A 222 10.84 -11.57 -19.88
N LYS A 223 11.02 -12.07 -21.10
CA LYS A 223 10.36 -11.55 -22.29
C LYS A 223 8.84 -11.41 -22.05
N ASP A 224 8.25 -10.33 -22.55
CA ASP A 224 6.83 -10.00 -22.42
C ASP A 224 6.35 -9.81 -20.97
N ARG A 225 7.27 -9.60 -20.03
CA ARG A 225 6.97 -9.24 -18.63
C ARG A 225 7.55 -7.87 -18.33
N ARG A 226 6.83 -7.10 -17.53
CA ARG A 226 7.21 -5.73 -17.17
C ARG A 226 7.01 -5.50 -15.69
N LEU A 227 8.00 -4.85 -15.07
CA LEU A 227 8.06 -4.64 -13.64
C LEU A 227 8.37 -3.18 -13.31
N LEU A 228 7.55 -2.58 -12.44
CA LEU A 228 7.86 -1.34 -11.75
C LEU A 228 8.25 -1.67 -10.30
N VAL A 229 9.41 -1.19 -9.86
CA VAL A 229 9.80 -1.24 -8.45
C VAL A 229 9.77 0.16 -7.88
N LEU A 230 8.94 0.37 -6.86
CA LEU A 230 8.87 1.61 -6.09
C LEU A 230 9.51 1.35 -4.73
N ALA A 231 10.65 1.93 -4.48
CA ALA A 231 11.35 1.76 -3.21
C ALA A 231 11.24 3.02 -2.35
N THR A 232 11.27 2.87 -1.02
CA THR A 232 11.31 4.00 -0.11
C THR A 232 12.52 3.94 0.80
N THR A 233 13.08 5.09 1.15
CA THR A 233 14.14 5.21 2.15
C THR A 233 14.07 6.53 2.91
N SER A 234 14.46 6.50 4.16
CA SER A 234 14.67 7.71 4.97
C SER A 234 16.13 8.14 5.01
N ASN A 235 17.04 7.34 4.44
CA ASN A 235 18.47 7.60 4.44
C ASN A 235 19.09 7.34 3.05
N LYS A 236 18.93 8.30 2.15
CA LYS A 236 19.52 8.20 0.80
C LYS A 236 21.03 8.19 0.82
N ALA A 237 21.67 8.92 1.75
CA ALA A 237 23.13 8.97 1.85
C ALA A 237 23.71 7.57 2.08
N MET A 238 23.09 6.79 2.98
CA MET A 238 23.46 5.40 3.21
C MET A 238 23.38 4.54 1.93
N LEU A 239 22.31 4.71 1.14
CA LEU A 239 22.18 3.94 -0.12
C LEU A 239 23.27 4.31 -1.14
N ASN A 240 23.69 5.58 -1.17
CA ASN A 240 24.82 6.01 -1.99
C ASN A 240 26.14 5.36 -1.51
N ASP A 241 26.39 5.34 -0.20
CA ASP A 241 27.59 4.74 0.39
C ASP A 241 27.69 3.22 0.16
N MET A 242 26.53 2.59 -0.12
CA MET A 242 26.42 1.15 -0.39
C MET A 242 26.28 0.81 -1.90
N ASP A 243 26.44 1.77 -2.79
CA ASP A 243 26.26 1.64 -4.23
C ASP A 243 24.87 1.10 -4.64
N LEU A 244 23.88 1.14 -3.74
CA LEU A 244 22.53 0.67 -4.01
C LEU A 244 21.66 1.73 -4.68
N ALA A 245 21.99 3.01 -4.52
CA ALA A 245 21.24 4.11 -5.13
C ALA A 245 21.29 4.06 -6.65
N ASP A 246 22.38 3.59 -7.23
CA ASP A 246 22.57 3.47 -8.70
C ASP A 246 21.65 2.40 -9.34
N ALA A 247 21.05 1.52 -8.53
CA ALA A 247 20.06 0.57 -9.02
C ALA A 247 18.71 1.24 -9.37
N PHE A 248 18.52 2.52 -8.99
CA PHE A 248 17.29 3.24 -9.26
C PHE A 248 17.44 4.21 -10.43
N LEU A 249 16.57 4.05 -11.44
CA LEU A 249 16.54 4.91 -12.62
C LEU A 249 15.92 6.28 -12.35
N ALA A 250 15.08 6.37 -11.32
CA ALA A 250 14.41 7.60 -10.92
C ALA A 250 14.56 7.86 -9.43
N ASP A 251 14.66 9.14 -9.10
CA ASP A 251 14.86 9.64 -7.76
C ASP A 251 13.80 10.69 -7.44
N ILE A 252 12.93 10.41 -6.49
CA ILE A 252 11.78 11.23 -6.13
C ILE A 252 11.92 11.68 -4.69
N ARG A 253 12.15 12.97 -4.50
CA ARG A 253 12.25 13.55 -3.16
C ARG A 253 10.87 13.83 -2.57
N VAL A 254 10.63 13.35 -1.35
CA VAL A 254 9.44 13.63 -0.54
C VAL A 254 9.85 14.47 0.65
N PRO A 255 9.71 15.80 0.59
CA PRO A 255 10.16 16.70 1.66
C PRO A 255 9.18 16.72 2.83
N ASP A 256 9.68 17.22 3.98
CA ASP A 256 8.82 17.61 5.09
C ASP A 256 7.99 18.86 4.76
N ILE A 257 7.01 19.13 5.61
CA ILE A 257 6.28 20.37 5.63
C ILE A 257 7.20 21.48 6.18
N THR A 258 7.42 22.51 5.36
CA THR A 258 8.35 23.61 5.67
C THR A 258 7.68 24.99 5.65
N SER A 259 6.39 25.06 5.38
CA SER A 259 5.65 26.32 5.28
C SER A 259 4.40 26.34 6.14
N LEU A 260 4.10 27.48 6.74
CA LEU A 260 2.85 27.71 7.49
C LEU A 260 1.62 27.53 6.59
N ARG A 261 1.74 27.84 5.29
CA ARG A 261 0.65 27.64 4.32
C ARG A 261 0.29 26.16 4.17
N SER A 262 1.28 25.28 4.19
CA SER A 262 1.02 23.84 4.13
C SER A 262 0.38 23.33 5.43
N VAL A 263 0.80 23.87 6.58
CA VAL A 263 0.15 23.59 7.87
C VAL A 263 -1.30 24.06 7.86
N ASP A 264 -1.57 25.29 7.41
CA ASP A 264 -2.93 25.83 7.26
C ASP A 264 -3.81 24.89 6.42
N HIS A 265 -3.28 24.38 5.30
CA HIS A 265 -4.02 23.46 4.45
C HIS A 265 -4.37 22.15 5.18
N VAL A 266 -3.41 21.57 5.91
CA VAL A 266 -3.65 20.36 6.71
C VAL A 266 -4.68 20.62 7.81
N LEU A 267 -4.63 21.76 8.50
CA LEU A 267 -5.60 22.13 9.53
C LEU A 267 -7.03 22.24 8.99
N ARG A 268 -7.19 22.80 7.79
CA ARG A 268 -8.50 22.87 7.10
C ARG A 268 -9.02 21.50 6.70
N GLU A 269 -8.17 20.68 6.12
CA GLU A 269 -8.54 19.34 5.65
C GLU A 269 -8.90 18.41 6.82
N THR A 270 -8.20 18.54 7.95
CA THR A 270 -8.49 17.77 9.17
C THR A 270 -9.64 18.32 9.98
N GLN A 271 -10.15 19.53 9.67
CA GLN A 271 -11.24 20.19 10.40
C GLN A 271 -10.98 20.22 11.93
N LEU A 272 -9.76 20.60 12.33
CA LEU A 272 -9.41 20.69 13.75
C LEU A 272 -10.29 21.71 14.50
N PHE A 273 -10.58 22.84 13.85
CA PHE A 273 -11.36 23.94 14.42
C PHE A 273 -12.78 23.98 13.85
N ALA A 274 -13.76 24.22 14.73
CA ALA A 274 -15.15 24.32 14.33
C ALA A 274 -15.48 25.69 13.70
N THR A 275 -14.73 26.73 14.10
CA THR A 275 -14.96 28.12 13.65
C THR A 275 -13.75 28.66 12.89
N GLN A 276 -14.01 29.60 11.99
CA GLN A 276 -12.97 30.30 11.24
C GLN A 276 -12.15 31.23 12.13
N GLU A 277 -12.73 31.73 13.23
CA GLU A 277 -12.07 32.59 14.21
C GLU A 277 -11.00 31.81 15.01
N GLU A 278 -11.31 30.59 15.48
CA GLU A 278 -10.35 29.70 16.15
C GLU A 278 -9.21 29.32 15.22
N HIS A 279 -9.53 29.02 13.96
CA HIS A 279 -8.51 28.71 12.93
C HIS A 279 -7.56 29.91 12.72
N ALA A 280 -8.11 31.11 12.55
CA ALA A 280 -7.32 32.34 12.39
C ALA A 280 -6.45 32.63 13.62
N ARG A 281 -7.00 32.45 14.84
CA ARG A 281 -6.27 32.58 16.10
C ARG A 281 -5.07 31.63 16.15
N CYS A 282 -5.25 30.35 15.75
CA CYS A 282 -4.15 29.39 15.70
C CYS A 282 -3.04 29.87 14.76
N LEU A 283 -3.37 30.31 13.55
CA LEU A 283 -2.38 30.82 12.59
C LEU A 283 -1.64 32.06 13.10
N GLU A 284 -2.33 32.94 13.82
CA GLU A 284 -1.70 34.09 14.48
C GLU A 284 -0.72 33.65 15.56
N LEU A 285 -1.08 32.69 16.41
CA LEU A 285 -0.20 32.14 17.44
C LEU A 285 1.04 31.51 16.85
N LEU A 286 0.88 30.69 15.80
CA LEU A 286 1.99 30.07 15.06
C LEU A 286 2.90 31.14 14.43
N THR A 287 2.31 32.24 13.92
CA THR A 287 3.09 33.35 13.35
C THR A 287 3.84 34.12 14.43
N LYS A 288 3.20 34.41 15.57
CA LYS A 288 3.81 35.07 16.74
C LYS A 288 4.94 34.22 17.35
N ALA A 289 4.80 32.90 17.33
CA ALA A 289 5.86 31.97 17.73
C ALA A 289 7.05 31.94 16.74
N GLY A 290 6.99 32.70 15.64
CA GLY A 290 8.05 32.82 14.65
C GLY A 290 8.04 31.68 13.62
N LEU A 291 7.02 30.82 13.65
CA LEU A 291 6.89 29.68 12.71
C LEU A 291 6.41 30.13 11.32
N GLY A 292 5.97 31.39 11.17
CA GLY A 292 5.66 32.00 9.87
C GLY A 292 6.88 32.29 8.99
N THR A 293 8.10 32.27 9.54
CA THR A 293 9.34 32.51 8.81
C THR A 293 9.78 31.24 8.07
N GLN A 294 10.15 31.37 6.80
CA GLN A 294 10.60 30.24 5.99
C GLN A 294 11.72 29.46 6.67
N GLY A 295 11.57 28.13 6.75
CA GLY A 295 12.60 27.22 7.27
C GLY A 295 12.57 26.95 8.77
N ARG A 296 11.68 27.57 9.54
CA ARG A 296 11.52 27.24 10.97
C ARG A 296 10.59 26.07 11.24
N ILE A 297 9.66 25.78 10.33
CA ILE A 297 8.84 24.57 10.39
C ILE A 297 9.57 23.50 9.57
N GLN A 298 9.85 22.37 10.18
CA GLN A 298 10.31 21.17 9.48
C GLN A 298 9.68 19.96 10.16
N ILE A 299 8.53 19.54 9.68
CA ILE A 299 7.75 18.46 10.29
C ILE A 299 7.23 17.50 9.24
N GLY A 300 7.36 16.19 9.50
CA GLY A 300 6.73 15.16 8.67
C GLY A 300 5.21 15.15 8.85
N ILE A 301 4.47 14.87 7.79
CA ILE A 301 3.01 14.85 7.81
C ILE A 301 2.44 13.92 8.89
N LYS A 302 3.03 12.74 9.11
CA LYS A 302 2.57 11.81 10.16
C LYS A 302 2.64 12.41 11.56
N LYS A 303 3.72 13.15 11.85
CA LYS A 303 3.90 13.79 13.13
C LYS A 303 2.93 14.95 13.30
N LEU A 304 2.75 15.79 12.27
CA LEU A 304 1.78 16.87 12.29
C LEU A 304 0.36 16.35 12.56
N LEU A 305 -0.05 15.28 11.89
CA LEU A 305 -1.36 14.66 12.12
C LEU A 305 -1.52 14.15 13.55
N SER A 306 -0.47 13.54 14.13
CA SER A 306 -0.48 13.11 15.52
C SER A 306 -0.64 14.27 16.50
N GLU A 307 0.05 15.38 16.26
CA GLU A 307 -0.09 16.59 17.10
C GLU A 307 -1.46 17.25 16.95
N ILE A 308 -2.04 17.22 15.75
CA ILE A 308 -3.42 17.69 15.51
C ILE A 308 -4.42 16.85 16.30
N GLU A 309 -4.30 15.51 16.29
CA GLU A 309 -5.18 14.63 17.07
C GLU A 309 -5.01 14.84 18.59
N MET A 310 -3.80 15.08 19.06
CA MET A 310 -3.56 15.45 20.48
C MET A 310 -4.16 16.81 20.83
N ALA A 311 -4.02 17.80 19.94
CA ALA A 311 -4.62 19.11 20.14
C ALA A 311 -6.15 19.06 20.17
N ARG A 312 -6.77 18.18 19.41
CA ARG A 312 -8.22 17.96 19.38
C ARG A 312 -8.80 17.53 20.75
N LEU A 313 -7.98 16.91 21.59
CA LEU A 313 -8.37 16.43 22.92
C LEU A 313 -8.12 17.46 24.04
N ASP A 314 -7.51 18.60 23.72
CA ASP A 314 -7.19 19.66 24.67
C ASP A 314 -8.31 20.72 24.73
N ASP A 315 -8.43 21.40 25.86
CA ASP A 315 -9.40 22.48 26.04
C ASP A 315 -9.09 23.70 25.15
N ASP A 316 -7.81 23.94 24.82
CA ASP A 316 -7.37 24.96 23.85
C ASP A 316 -6.48 24.33 22.77
N PRO A 317 -7.09 23.81 21.69
CA PRO A 317 -6.36 23.17 20.61
C PRO A 317 -5.33 24.07 19.93
N ALA A 318 -5.57 25.40 19.87
CA ALA A 318 -4.67 26.32 19.20
C ALA A 318 -3.36 26.52 19.98
N ASP A 319 -3.46 26.72 21.28
CA ASP A 319 -2.29 26.85 22.16
C ASP A 319 -1.51 25.55 22.25
N LYS A 320 -2.22 24.41 22.36
CA LYS A 320 -1.59 23.08 22.40
C LYS A 320 -0.76 22.80 21.15
N LEU A 321 -1.35 23.02 19.98
CA LEU A 321 -0.66 22.80 18.70
C LEU A 321 0.53 23.75 18.53
N THR A 322 0.37 25.03 18.93
CA THR A 322 1.44 26.03 18.86
C THR A 322 2.62 25.63 19.76
N ALA A 323 2.34 25.20 20.98
CA ALA A 323 3.37 24.71 21.90
C ALA A 323 4.10 23.48 21.30
N ALA A 324 3.36 22.49 20.78
CA ALA A 324 3.93 21.31 20.19
C ALA A 324 4.87 21.63 19.01
N LEU A 325 4.47 22.52 18.11
CA LEU A 325 5.26 22.91 16.93
C LEU A 325 6.45 23.81 17.27
N ASN A 326 6.41 24.56 18.36
CA ASN A 326 7.49 25.45 18.78
C ASN A 326 8.65 24.70 19.48
N PHE A 327 8.39 23.51 20.03
CA PHE A 327 9.40 22.66 20.65
C PHE A 327 10.12 21.74 19.65
N MET A 328 9.79 21.79 18.38
CA MET A 328 10.38 20.99 17.30
C MET A 328 11.38 21.82 16.48
#